data_6170218ba9f45df4753a4de69a74ed5e
#
_entry.id   6170218ba9f45df4753a4de69a74ed5e
#
_cell.length_a   1.000
_cell.length_b   1.000
_cell.length_c   1.000
_cell.angle_alpha   90.00
_cell.angle_beta   90.00
_cell.angle_gamma   90.00
#
_symmetry.space_group_name_H-M   'P 1'
#
loop_
_entity.id
_entity.type
_entity.pdbx_description
1 polymer ?
#
loop_
_entity_poly.entity_id
_entity_poly.type
_entity_poly.pdbx_seq_one_letter_code
_entity_poly.pdbx_strand_id
1 'polypeptide(L)'
;MRKTTFIIILLAMWFSGYSQDWFRFNDYKADNERIIANKAYPDVVFMGNSITENWAYFHPEFFTSHNYLGRGIGGQTSAHMLVRFKTDVVDLHPKAVVIMAGTNDVAHNDYWVAPDQVVNNVISMCELAQAHDIVPIISSIPPCKAFVWRPEIKDAAQTIVEINKKLKVYAEANGFVYVDYHSALADKDNAFPTTLSKDGCHPNPDTYFTMEAIVVKAIQEALK
;
A
#
# COMPACT_ATOMS: atom_id res chain seq x y z
N MET A 1 38.81 62.42 -2.76
CA MET A 1 37.61 61.68 -2.94
C MET A 1 37.95 60.21 -3.20
N ARG A 2 37.87 59.34 -2.20
CA ARG A 2 38.16 57.89 -2.33
C ARG A 2 36.89 57.18 -2.81
N LYS A 3 36.94 56.58 -3.99
CA LYS A 3 35.89 55.74 -4.53
C LYS A 3 36.00 54.36 -3.85
N THR A 4 35.04 54.04 -3.01
CA THR A 4 34.91 52.72 -2.38
C THR A 4 34.19 51.81 -3.37
N THR A 5 34.91 50.87 -3.97
CA THR A 5 34.32 49.86 -4.86
C THR A 5 33.75 48.73 -3.99
N PHE A 6 32.44 48.60 -3.96
CA PHE A 6 31.75 47.43 -3.34
C PHE A 6 31.88 46.24 -4.28
N ILE A 7 32.66 45.24 -3.88
CA ILE A 7 32.69 43.93 -4.55
C ILE A 7 31.55 43.10 -3.95
N ILE A 8 30.48 42.89 -4.71
CA ILE A 8 29.41 41.92 -4.39
C ILE A 8 29.95 40.53 -4.76
N ILE A 9 30.36 39.75 -3.77
CA ILE A 9 30.65 38.31 -3.96
C ILE A 9 29.34 37.59 -4.01
N LEU A 10 28.89 37.23 -5.21
CA LEU A 10 27.79 36.25 -5.40
C LEU A 10 28.32 34.85 -5.02
N LEU A 11 28.08 34.41 -3.81
CA LEU A 11 28.21 33.03 -3.43
C LEU A 11 27.11 32.24 -4.19
N ALA A 12 27.47 31.68 -5.32
CA ALA A 12 26.68 30.65 -5.96
C ALA A 12 26.70 29.42 -5.04
N MET A 13 25.72 29.34 -4.16
CA MET A 13 25.42 28.07 -3.48
C MET A 13 25.00 27.06 -4.55
N TRP A 14 25.90 26.17 -4.92
CA TRP A 14 25.56 24.94 -5.61
C TRP A 14 24.73 24.09 -4.64
N PHE A 15 23.42 24.33 -4.61
CA PHE A 15 22.53 23.32 -4.13
C PHE A 15 22.59 22.17 -5.14
N SER A 16 23.36 21.15 -4.82
CA SER A 16 23.14 19.83 -5.38
C SER A 16 21.74 19.43 -4.92
N GLY A 17 20.73 19.81 -5.70
CA GLY A 17 19.38 19.36 -5.49
C GLY A 17 19.38 17.85 -5.74
N TYR A 18 19.65 17.07 -4.71
CA TYR A 18 19.20 15.69 -4.71
C TYR A 18 17.68 15.77 -4.84
N SER A 19 17.16 15.46 -6.02
CA SER A 19 15.74 15.33 -6.19
C SER A 19 15.29 14.22 -5.25
N GLN A 20 14.51 14.58 -4.24
CA GLN A 20 13.99 13.60 -3.29
C GLN A 20 13.00 12.72 -4.05
N ASP A 21 13.22 11.42 -4.04
CA ASP A 21 12.29 10.44 -4.60
C ASP A 21 11.09 10.27 -3.65
N TRP A 22 10.17 11.22 -3.69
CA TRP A 22 8.99 11.26 -2.84
C TRP A 22 8.11 10.01 -2.99
N PHE A 23 8.10 9.42 -4.16
CA PHE A 23 7.30 8.23 -4.46
C PHE A 23 8.06 6.93 -4.24
N ARG A 24 9.37 7.02 -3.90
CA ARG A 24 10.24 5.87 -3.62
C ARG A 24 10.27 4.87 -4.78
N PHE A 25 10.30 5.38 -6.02
CA PHE A 25 10.42 4.54 -7.23
C PHE A 25 11.69 3.68 -7.23
N ASN A 26 12.75 4.14 -6.56
CA ASN A 26 14.01 3.42 -6.52
C ASN A 26 14.01 2.21 -5.58
N ASP A 27 13.04 2.08 -4.67
CA ASP A 27 13.00 1.00 -3.68
C ASP A 27 12.92 -0.38 -4.35
N TYR A 28 12.10 -0.51 -5.38
CA TYR A 28 11.92 -1.78 -6.10
C TYR A 28 12.52 -1.79 -7.51
N LYS A 29 13.11 -0.69 -7.96
CA LYS A 29 13.60 -0.54 -9.35
C LYS A 29 14.53 -1.67 -9.78
N ALA A 30 15.59 -1.92 -9.01
CA ALA A 30 16.57 -2.96 -9.36
C ALA A 30 15.96 -4.37 -9.37
N ASP A 31 15.02 -4.65 -8.45
CA ASP A 31 14.33 -5.93 -8.41
C ASP A 31 13.35 -6.07 -9.59
N ASN A 32 12.60 -5.01 -9.91
CA ASN A 32 11.71 -4.99 -11.07
C ASN A 32 12.49 -5.21 -12.38
N GLU A 33 13.62 -4.49 -12.56
CA GLU A 33 14.51 -4.67 -13.72
C GLU A 33 15.03 -6.12 -13.83
N ARG A 34 15.40 -6.75 -12.71
CA ARG A 34 15.84 -8.14 -12.65
C ARG A 34 14.72 -9.11 -13.04
N ILE A 35 13.51 -8.92 -12.52
CA ILE A 35 12.33 -9.75 -12.84
C ILE A 35 12.03 -9.67 -14.34
N ILE A 36 12.00 -8.46 -14.90
CA ILE A 36 11.71 -8.21 -16.32
C ILE A 36 12.79 -8.84 -17.21
N ALA A 37 14.07 -8.60 -16.91
CA ALA A 37 15.19 -9.12 -17.69
C ALA A 37 15.21 -10.66 -17.74
N ASN A 38 14.85 -11.32 -16.63
CA ASN A 38 14.82 -12.78 -16.54
C ASN A 38 13.45 -13.38 -16.88
N LYS A 39 12.44 -12.57 -17.17
CA LYS A 39 11.04 -13.00 -17.37
C LYS A 39 10.51 -13.85 -16.20
N ALA A 40 10.98 -13.57 -14.97
CA ALA A 40 10.61 -14.28 -13.75
C ALA A 40 9.37 -13.65 -13.11
N TYR A 41 8.30 -13.52 -13.88
CA TYR A 41 7.08 -12.83 -13.48
C TYR A 41 6.37 -13.53 -12.32
N PRO A 42 5.87 -12.78 -11.32
CA PRO A 42 5.11 -13.34 -10.22
C PRO A 42 3.70 -13.75 -10.66
N ASP A 43 3.10 -14.71 -9.97
CA ASP A 43 1.69 -15.00 -10.18
C ASP A 43 0.78 -13.91 -9.58
N VAL A 44 1.13 -13.38 -8.41
CA VAL A 44 0.36 -12.34 -7.72
C VAL A 44 1.31 -11.29 -7.15
N VAL A 45 0.97 -10.01 -7.35
CA VAL A 45 1.62 -8.90 -6.67
C VAL A 45 0.74 -8.42 -5.51
N PHE A 46 1.35 -8.17 -4.35
CA PHE A 46 0.72 -7.55 -3.19
C PHE A 46 1.13 -6.08 -3.14
N MET A 47 0.28 -5.20 -3.63
CA MET A 47 0.48 -3.75 -3.57
C MET A 47 -0.02 -3.21 -2.24
N GLY A 48 0.84 -2.48 -1.50
CA GLY A 48 0.46 -1.97 -0.18
C GLY A 48 1.46 -1.01 0.46
N ASN A 49 1.29 -0.83 1.76
CA ASN A 49 2.09 0.03 2.63
C ASN A 49 3.02 -0.78 3.56
N SER A 50 3.32 -0.22 4.76
CA SER A 50 4.11 -0.90 5.79
C SER A 50 3.56 -2.26 6.22
N ILE A 51 2.25 -2.48 6.18
CA ILE A 51 1.66 -3.77 6.54
C ILE A 51 2.09 -4.83 5.52
N THR A 52 2.07 -4.52 4.22
CA THR A 52 2.54 -5.41 3.16
C THR A 52 4.08 -5.54 3.17
N GLU A 53 4.81 -4.46 3.44
CA GLU A 53 6.28 -4.48 3.57
C GLU A 53 6.71 -5.41 4.70
N ASN A 54 6.12 -5.26 5.89
CA ASN A 54 6.37 -6.10 7.06
C ASN A 54 5.98 -7.57 6.80
N TRP A 55 4.89 -7.81 6.07
CA TRP A 55 4.48 -9.17 5.71
C TRP A 55 5.57 -9.88 4.89
N ALA A 56 6.05 -9.23 3.84
CA ALA A 56 7.13 -9.79 3.04
C ALA A 56 8.45 -9.97 3.83
N TYR A 57 8.70 -9.11 4.82
CA TYR A 57 9.85 -9.20 5.71
C TYR A 57 9.74 -10.35 6.72
N PHE A 58 8.58 -10.50 7.38
CA PHE A 58 8.41 -11.53 8.42
C PHE A 58 8.13 -12.92 7.86
N HIS A 59 7.46 -13.00 6.70
CA HIS A 59 7.03 -14.25 6.07
C HIS A 59 7.52 -14.37 4.62
N PRO A 60 8.83 -14.26 4.35
CA PRO A 60 9.35 -14.32 2.98
C PRO A 60 9.02 -15.63 2.28
N GLU A 61 8.91 -16.75 3.03
CA GLU A 61 8.57 -18.06 2.50
C GLU A 61 7.13 -18.13 1.96
N PHE A 62 6.18 -17.39 2.56
CA PHE A 62 4.84 -17.27 2.02
C PHE A 62 4.85 -16.73 0.60
N PHE A 63 5.63 -15.69 0.35
CA PHE A 63 5.72 -15.08 -0.98
C PHE A 63 6.48 -15.99 -1.96
N THR A 64 7.62 -16.50 -1.57
CA THR A 64 8.47 -17.29 -2.49
C THR A 64 7.87 -18.65 -2.85
N SER A 65 7.21 -19.34 -1.90
CA SER A 65 6.62 -20.67 -2.17
C SER A 65 5.38 -20.63 -3.06
N HIS A 66 4.69 -19.48 -3.13
CA HIS A 66 3.52 -19.28 -3.98
C HIS A 66 3.80 -18.51 -5.27
N ASN A 67 5.04 -18.15 -5.56
CA ASN A 67 5.41 -17.22 -6.64
C ASN A 67 4.66 -15.87 -6.50
N TYR A 68 4.50 -15.37 -5.27
CA TYR A 68 3.93 -14.07 -4.96
C TYR A 68 5.03 -13.03 -4.76
N LEU A 69 4.69 -11.75 -4.89
CA LEU A 69 5.63 -10.66 -4.78
C LEU A 69 5.07 -9.52 -3.91
N GLY A 70 5.77 -9.17 -2.83
CA GLY A 70 5.44 -8.02 -2.00
C GLY A 70 5.94 -6.72 -2.64
N ARG A 71 5.05 -5.74 -2.74
CA ARG A 71 5.33 -4.36 -3.18
C ARG A 71 4.75 -3.36 -2.17
N GLY A 72 5.02 -3.64 -0.88
CA GLY A 72 4.70 -2.76 0.23
C GLY A 72 5.79 -1.71 0.44
N ILE A 73 5.40 -0.44 0.71
CA ILE A 73 6.33 0.63 1.09
C ILE A 73 5.76 1.37 2.30
N GLY A 74 6.51 1.36 3.39
CA GLY A 74 6.09 1.98 4.65
C GLY A 74 5.75 3.46 4.51
N GLY A 75 4.66 3.87 5.16
CA GLY A 75 4.20 5.26 5.17
C GLY A 75 3.41 5.71 3.95
N GLN A 76 3.40 4.94 2.85
CA GLN A 76 2.73 5.34 1.61
C GLN A 76 1.21 5.34 1.71
N THR A 77 0.61 6.36 1.11
CA THR A 77 -0.84 6.53 0.91
C THR A 77 -1.29 5.84 -0.39
N SER A 78 -2.60 5.76 -0.59
CA SER A 78 -3.18 5.24 -1.83
C SER A 78 -2.74 6.01 -3.08
N ALA A 79 -2.49 7.32 -2.97
CA ALA A 79 -1.97 8.14 -4.05
C ALA A 79 -0.55 7.74 -4.47
N HIS A 80 0.35 7.49 -3.51
CA HIS A 80 1.69 6.98 -3.79
C HIS A 80 1.65 5.63 -4.50
N MET A 81 0.79 4.71 -4.02
CA MET A 81 0.62 3.40 -4.63
C MET A 81 0.13 3.51 -6.08
N LEU A 82 -0.84 4.39 -6.35
CA LEU A 82 -1.35 4.63 -7.70
C LEU A 82 -0.26 5.13 -8.65
N VAL A 83 0.59 6.07 -8.20
CA VAL A 83 1.67 6.64 -9.03
C VAL A 83 2.69 5.58 -9.44
N ARG A 84 3.05 4.62 -8.53
CA ARG A 84 4.01 3.55 -8.82
C ARG A 84 3.37 2.26 -9.33
N PHE A 85 2.05 2.21 -9.49
CA PHE A 85 1.32 1.00 -9.85
C PHE A 85 1.78 0.39 -11.18
N LYS A 86 2.10 1.27 -12.16
CA LYS A 86 2.59 0.79 -13.44
C LYS A 86 3.89 0.01 -13.31
N THR A 87 4.89 0.57 -12.64
CA THR A 87 6.23 -0.02 -12.53
C THR A 87 6.28 -1.23 -11.60
N ASP A 88 5.48 -1.21 -10.53
CA ASP A 88 5.54 -2.21 -9.48
C ASP A 88 4.49 -3.33 -9.62
N VAL A 89 3.55 -3.17 -10.55
CA VAL A 89 2.52 -4.17 -10.83
C VAL A 89 2.43 -4.47 -12.33
N VAL A 90 2.03 -3.47 -13.14
CA VAL A 90 1.69 -3.70 -14.55
C VAL A 90 2.87 -4.24 -15.35
N ASP A 91 4.06 -3.65 -15.21
CA ASP A 91 5.26 -4.04 -15.95
C ASP A 91 5.82 -5.41 -15.50
N LEU A 92 5.31 -5.95 -14.39
CA LEU A 92 5.67 -7.28 -13.88
C LEU A 92 4.72 -8.39 -14.34
N HIS A 93 3.69 -8.05 -15.11
CA HIS A 93 2.77 -8.99 -15.75
C HIS A 93 2.22 -10.09 -14.83
N PRO A 94 1.76 -9.81 -13.60
CA PRO A 94 1.17 -10.84 -12.75
C PRO A 94 -0.20 -11.26 -13.29
N LYS A 95 -0.69 -12.43 -12.84
CA LYS A 95 -2.08 -12.86 -13.11
C LYS A 95 -3.09 -12.05 -12.31
N ALA A 96 -2.71 -11.68 -11.07
CA ALA A 96 -3.56 -10.90 -10.18
C ALA A 96 -2.76 -9.92 -9.33
N VAL A 97 -3.46 -8.92 -8.78
CA VAL A 97 -2.91 -7.99 -7.79
C VAL A 97 -3.83 -7.88 -6.59
N VAL A 98 -3.29 -8.08 -5.38
CA VAL A 98 -3.98 -7.78 -4.12
C VAL A 98 -3.66 -6.34 -3.73
N ILE A 99 -4.69 -5.49 -3.62
CA ILE A 99 -4.54 -4.07 -3.32
C ILE A 99 -5.00 -3.82 -1.88
N MET A 100 -4.07 -3.39 -1.01
CA MET A 100 -4.33 -3.03 0.39
C MET A 100 -3.85 -1.60 0.65
N ALA A 101 -4.77 -0.63 0.56
CA ALA A 101 -4.46 0.80 0.62
C ALA A 101 -5.45 1.55 1.52
N GLY A 102 -4.98 2.62 2.18
CA GLY A 102 -5.83 3.56 2.90
C GLY A 102 -5.43 3.83 4.35
N THR A 103 -4.68 2.95 5.02
CA THR A 103 -4.25 3.16 6.43
C THR A 103 -3.56 4.51 6.62
N ASN A 104 -2.60 4.82 5.75
CA ASN A 104 -1.80 6.06 5.84
C ASN A 104 -2.54 7.29 5.31
N ASP A 105 -3.55 7.10 4.48
CA ASP A 105 -4.49 8.16 4.08
C ASP A 105 -5.31 8.59 5.29
N VAL A 106 -5.88 7.63 6.04
CA VAL A 106 -6.61 7.89 7.29
C VAL A 106 -5.70 8.48 8.36
N ALA A 107 -4.43 8.11 8.38
CA ALA A 107 -3.42 8.71 9.26
C ALA A 107 -2.96 10.10 8.80
N HIS A 108 -3.44 10.61 7.66
CA HIS A 108 -3.02 11.89 7.07
C HIS A 108 -1.50 12.02 6.94
N ASN A 109 -0.81 10.96 6.51
CA ASN A 109 0.66 10.95 6.46
C ASN A 109 1.21 12.02 5.52
N ASP A 110 0.53 12.31 4.42
CA ASP A 110 0.91 13.40 3.52
C ASP A 110 0.07 14.66 3.79
N TYR A 111 -1.25 14.50 3.66
CA TYR A 111 -2.25 15.54 3.87
C TYR A 111 -3.60 14.88 4.10
N TRP A 112 -4.56 15.67 4.55
CA TRP A 112 -5.93 15.18 4.69
C TRP A 112 -6.54 14.89 3.31
N VAL A 113 -7.15 13.73 3.17
CA VAL A 113 -7.94 13.35 2.00
C VAL A 113 -9.33 12.85 2.43
N ALA A 114 -10.33 13.12 1.61
CA ALA A 114 -11.66 12.57 1.85
C ALA A 114 -11.64 11.03 1.66
N PRO A 115 -12.44 10.27 2.42
CA PRO A 115 -12.58 8.82 2.24
C PRO A 115 -12.85 8.40 0.79
N ASP A 116 -13.68 9.17 0.06
CA ASP A 116 -13.98 8.91 -1.35
C ASP A 116 -12.73 9.00 -2.25
N GLN A 117 -11.76 9.85 -1.92
CA GLN A 117 -10.53 9.94 -2.71
C GLN A 117 -9.68 8.67 -2.54
N VAL A 118 -9.64 8.08 -1.35
CA VAL A 118 -8.97 6.79 -1.13
C VAL A 118 -9.62 5.70 -1.97
N VAL A 119 -10.96 5.65 -1.96
CA VAL A 119 -11.74 4.71 -2.78
C VAL A 119 -11.45 4.92 -4.27
N ASN A 120 -11.45 6.16 -4.75
CA ASN A 120 -11.16 6.49 -6.15
C ASN A 120 -9.75 6.08 -6.58
N ASN A 121 -8.75 6.23 -5.70
CA ASN A 121 -7.39 5.77 -5.99
C ASN A 121 -7.33 4.24 -6.14
N VAL A 122 -8.06 3.50 -5.28
CA VAL A 122 -8.14 2.03 -5.39
C VAL A 122 -8.89 1.64 -6.67
N ILE A 123 -9.99 2.31 -7.00
CA ILE A 123 -10.73 2.11 -8.26
C ILE A 123 -9.81 2.29 -9.45
N SER A 124 -9.05 3.38 -9.50
CA SER A 124 -8.10 3.65 -10.59
C SER A 124 -7.02 2.56 -10.71
N MET A 125 -6.52 2.01 -9.58
CA MET A 125 -5.61 0.87 -9.62
C MET A 125 -6.27 -0.39 -10.17
N CYS A 126 -7.55 -0.65 -9.86
CA CYS A 126 -8.31 -1.77 -10.42
C CYS A 126 -8.52 -1.61 -11.93
N GLU A 127 -8.89 -0.42 -12.38
CA GLU A 127 -9.08 -0.11 -13.81
C GLU A 127 -7.77 -0.28 -14.59
N LEU A 128 -6.64 0.18 -14.02
CA LEU A 128 -5.32 -0.04 -14.60
C LEU A 128 -4.97 -1.54 -14.67
N ALA A 129 -5.25 -2.31 -13.64
CA ALA A 129 -5.03 -3.75 -13.64
C ALA A 129 -5.83 -4.43 -14.75
N GLN A 130 -7.13 -4.16 -14.83
CA GLN A 130 -8.01 -4.73 -15.85
C GLN A 130 -7.59 -4.35 -17.28
N ALA A 131 -7.16 -3.11 -17.50
CA ALA A 131 -6.68 -2.65 -18.81
C ALA A 131 -5.42 -3.40 -19.28
N HIS A 132 -4.78 -4.16 -18.39
CA HIS A 132 -3.59 -4.95 -18.68
C HIS A 132 -3.77 -6.46 -18.39
N ASP A 133 -5.03 -6.94 -18.40
CA ASP A 133 -5.38 -8.36 -18.17
C ASP A 133 -4.94 -8.90 -16.81
N ILE A 134 -4.82 -8.03 -15.80
CA ILE A 134 -4.48 -8.39 -14.43
C ILE A 134 -5.77 -8.40 -13.60
N VAL A 135 -6.04 -9.49 -12.88
CA VAL A 135 -7.24 -9.61 -12.03
C VAL A 135 -7.04 -8.81 -10.74
N PRO A 136 -7.85 -7.75 -10.48
CA PRO A 136 -7.77 -7.02 -9.23
C PRO A 136 -8.49 -7.78 -8.10
N ILE A 137 -7.83 -7.85 -6.95
CA ILE A 137 -8.37 -8.37 -5.69
C ILE A 137 -8.29 -7.23 -4.68
N ILE A 138 -9.43 -6.76 -4.20
CA ILE A 138 -9.50 -5.63 -3.28
C ILE A 138 -9.52 -6.15 -1.85
N SER A 139 -8.64 -5.66 -0.99
CA SER A 139 -8.72 -5.99 0.43
C SER A 139 -9.26 -4.83 1.26
N SER A 140 -9.87 -5.17 2.39
CA SER A 140 -10.15 -4.20 3.42
C SER A 140 -8.85 -3.60 3.97
N ILE A 141 -8.91 -2.36 4.43
CA ILE A 141 -7.94 -1.79 5.36
C ILE A 141 -8.08 -2.58 6.67
N PRO A 142 -6.99 -3.14 7.23
CA PRO A 142 -7.03 -3.82 8.53
C PRO A 142 -7.48 -2.88 9.66
N PRO A 143 -7.90 -3.42 10.82
CA PRO A 143 -8.35 -2.59 11.93
C PRO A 143 -7.26 -1.61 12.38
N CYS A 144 -7.65 -0.37 12.70
CA CYS A 144 -6.79 0.58 13.39
C CYS A 144 -7.66 1.62 14.10
N LYS A 145 -7.53 1.72 15.42
CA LYS A 145 -8.32 2.67 16.21
C LYS A 145 -7.61 4.00 16.42
N ALA A 146 -6.29 3.97 16.47
CA ALA A 146 -5.46 5.15 16.71
C ALA A 146 -4.07 4.95 16.13
N PHE A 147 -3.46 6.02 15.70
CA PHE A 147 -2.08 6.04 15.22
C PHE A 147 -1.18 6.64 16.30
N VAL A 148 -0.15 5.90 16.74
CA VAL A 148 0.78 6.39 17.76
C VAL A 148 1.57 7.62 17.32
N TRP A 149 1.76 7.78 16.01
CA TRP A 149 2.45 8.92 15.38
C TRP A 149 1.51 10.08 14.99
N ARG A 150 0.18 9.90 15.11
CA ARG A 150 -0.87 10.90 14.81
C ARG A 150 -1.97 10.86 15.86
N PRO A 151 -1.64 11.16 17.12
CA PRO A 151 -2.57 11.01 18.24
C PRO A 151 -3.77 11.97 18.20
N GLU A 152 -3.71 12.99 17.35
CA GLU A 152 -4.81 13.94 17.11
C GLU A 152 -5.97 13.32 16.32
N ILE A 153 -5.75 12.25 15.54
CA ILE A 153 -6.79 11.56 14.76
C ILE A 153 -7.56 10.63 15.70
N LYS A 154 -8.85 10.92 15.92
CA LYS A 154 -9.69 10.22 16.91
C LYS A 154 -10.76 9.31 16.28
N ASP A 155 -11.00 9.45 14.99
CA ASP A 155 -12.05 8.78 14.22
C ASP A 155 -11.51 7.71 13.24
N ALA A 156 -10.26 7.30 13.41
CA ALA A 156 -9.57 6.37 12.50
C ALA A 156 -10.38 5.08 12.25
N ALA A 157 -10.85 4.42 13.31
CA ALA A 157 -11.62 3.18 13.18
C ALA A 157 -12.91 3.37 12.37
N GLN A 158 -13.63 4.48 12.62
CA GLN A 158 -14.86 4.78 11.93
C GLN A 158 -14.64 5.10 10.45
N THR A 159 -13.61 5.89 10.16
CA THR A 159 -13.21 6.24 8.79
C THR A 159 -12.78 4.99 8.00
N ILE A 160 -12.02 4.08 8.63
CA ILE A 160 -11.64 2.80 8.02
C ILE A 160 -12.87 1.97 7.67
N VAL A 161 -13.83 1.85 8.59
CA VAL A 161 -15.09 1.11 8.34
C VAL A 161 -15.87 1.71 7.17
N GLU A 162 -15.93 3.05 7.08
CA GLU A 162 -16.58 3.74 5.96
C GLU A 162 -15.91 3.41 4.62
N ILE A 163 -14.58 3.54 4.54
CA ILE A 163 -13.81 3.23 3.33
C ILE A 163 -13.99 1.76 2.94
N ASN A 164 -13.85 0.83 3.90
CA ASN A 164 -14.00 -0.60 3.68
C ASN A 164 -15.38 -0.95 3.11
N LYS A 165 -16.43 -0.32 3.63
CA LYS A 165 -17.79 -0.51 3.11
C LYS A 165 -17.91 -0.09 1.64
N LYS A 166 -17.32 1.06 1.28
CA LYS A 166 -17.35 1.56 -0.12
C LYS A 166 -16.54 0.66 -1.05
N LEU A 167 -15.35 0.21 -0.61
CA LEU A 167 -14.51 -0.72 -1.36
C LEU A 167 -15.21 -2.06 -1.61
N LYS A 168 -15.88 -2.59 -0.58
CA LYS A 168 -16.66 -3.84 -0.70
C LYS A 168 -17.79 -3.70 -1.71
N VAL A 169 -18.57 -2.62 -1.63
CA VAL A 169 -19.66 -2.35 -2.59
C VAL A 169 -19.13 -2.25 -4.01
N TYR A 170 -17.99 -1.58 -4.21
CA TYR A 170 -17.36 -1.49 -5.52
C TYR A 170 -16.89 -2.86 -6.03
N ALA A 171 -16.25 -3.66 -5.18
CA ALA A 171 -15.80 -5.00 -5.55
C ALA A 171 -16.98 -5.88 -5.99
N GLU A 172 -18.05 -5.94 -5.18
CA GLU A 172 -19.25 -6.70 -5.48
C GLU A 172 -19.94 -6.27 -6.78
N ALA A 173 -20.03 -4.95 -7.02
CA ALA A 173 -20.65 -4.40 -8.23
C ALA A 173 -19.87 -4.71 -9.51
N ASN A 174 -18.57 -4.96 -9.42
CA ASN A 174 -17.68 -5.26 -10.54
C ASN A 174 -17.28 -6.74 -10.64
N GLY A 175 -17.81 -7.60 -9.76
CA GLY A 175 -17.47 -9.02 -9.74
C GLY A 175 -16.03 -9.31 -9.28
N PHE A 176 -15.42 -8.41 -8.53
CA PHE A 176 -14.08 -8.60 -7.95
C PHE A 176 -14.17 -9.33 -6.61
N VAL A 177 -13.17 -10.12 -6.32
CA VAL A 177 -13.03 -10.74 -5.00
C VAL A 177 -12.63 -9.68 -3.97
N TYR A 178 -13.34 -9.65 -2.85
CA TYR A 178 -13.04 -8.79 -1.71
C TYR A 178 -12.47 -9.60 -0.55
N VAL A 179 -11.29 -9.21 -0.07
CA VAL A 179 -10.60 -9.85 1.05
C VAL A 179 -10.90 -9.08 2.34
N ASP A 180 -11.71 -9.64 3.22
CA ASP A 180 -12.13 -8.99 4.47
C ASP A 180 -11.19 -9.32 5.64
N TYR A 181 -10.01 -8.70 5.66
CA TYR A 181 -9.11 -8.78 6.81
C TYR A 181 -9.70 -8.06 8.03
N HIS A 182 -10.43 -6.95 7.80
CA HIS A 182 -10.94 -6.14 8.90
C HIS A 182 -11.86 -6.96 9.81
N SER A 183 -12.87 -7.59 9.25
CA SER A 183 -13.82 -8.38 10.03
C SER A 183 -13.18 -9.59 10.74
N ALA A 184 -12.11 -10.14 10.16
CA ALA A 184 -11.40 -11.27 10.74
C ALA A 184 -10.47 -10.89 11.90
N LEU A 185 -10.00 -9.63 11.94
CA LEU A 185 -8.96 -9.18 12.86
C LEU A 185 -9.45 -8.12 13.86
N ALA A 186 -10.63 -7.53 13.68
CA ALA A 186 -11.18 -6.50 14.52
C ALA A 186 -11.81 -7.05 15.79
N ASP A 187 -11.69 -6.32 16.89
CA ASP A 187 -12.52 -6.46 18.06
C ASP A 187 -13.88 -5.72 17.90
N LYS A 188 -14.67 -5.72 18.97
CA LYS A 188 -15.97 -5.03 19.01
C LYS A 188 -15.89 -3.50 18.79
N ASP A 189 -14.73 -2.91 18.97
CA ASP A 189 -14.47 -1.48 18.82
C ASP A 189 -13.84 -1.13 17.46
N ASN A 190 -13.83 -2.08 16.51
CA ASN A 190 -13.14 -1.97 15.22
C ASN A 190 -11.64 -1.71 15.33
N ALA A 191 -11.02 -2.19 16.39
CA ALA A 191 -9.60 -2.07 16.66
C ALA A 191 -8.91 -3.42 16.56
N PHE A 192 -7.59 -3.42 16.36
CA PHE A 192 -6.81 -4.62 16.61
C PHE A 192 -6.83 -4.97 18.10
N PRO A 193 -7.15 -6.22 18.48
CA PRO A 193 -6.81 -6.73 19.80
C PRO A 193 -5.29 -6.62 20.06
N THR A 194 -4.89 -6.32 21.28
CA THR A 194 -3.46 -6.19 21.66
C THR A 194 -2.66 -7.48 21.45
N THR A 195 -3.33 -8.63 21.38
CA THR A 195 -2.74 -9.93 21.02
C THR A 195 -2.37 -10.03 19.54
N LEU A 196 -3.02 -9.27 18.66
CA LEU A 196 -2.81 -9.30 17.21
C LEU A 196 -1.97 -8.12 16.71
N SER A 197 -1.91 -7.02 17.46
CA SER A 197 -1.09 -5.84 17.14
C SER A 197 -0.62 -5.16 18.43
N LYS A 198 0.69 -4.86 18.52
CA LYS A 198 1.26 -4.18 19.69
C LYS A 198 1.05 -2.66 19.67
N ASP A 199 1.03 -2.06 18.50
CA ASP A 199 0.86 -0.61 18.29
C ASP A 199 -0.57 -0.22 17.86
N GLY A 200 -1.44 -1.23 17.68
CA GLY A 200 -2.83 -1.05 17.28
C GLY A 200 -3.04 -0.78 15.79
N CYS A 201 -1.99 -0.85 14.98
CA CYS A 201 -2.03 -0.60 13.53
C CYS A 201 -1.34 -1.69 12.70
N HIS A 202 -0.16 -2.13 13.12
CA HIS A 202 0.60 -3.13 12.40
C HIS A 202 0.36 -4.53 13.01
N PRO A 203 0.00 -5.54 12.19
CA PRO A 203 -0.09 -6.93 12.64
C PRO A 203 1.21 -7.40 13.29
N ASN A 204 1.11 -8.16 14.38
CA ASN A 204 2.27 -8.91 14.88
C ASN A 204 2.67 -9.98 13.85
N PRO A 205 3.92 -10.49 13.87
CA PRO A 205 4.34 -11.53 12.92
C PRO A 205 3.36 -12.70 12.83
N ASP A 206 2.92 -13.27 13.94
CA ASP A 206 1.98 -14.41 13.95
C ASP A 206 0.59 -14.07 13.37
N THR A 207 0.20 -12.80 13.36
CA THR A 207 -1.09 -12.36 12.82
C THR A 207 -1.15 -12.53 11.29
N TYR A 208 0.00 -12.46 10.63
CA TYR A 208 0.06 -12.67 9.18
C TYR A 208 -0.37 -14.08 8.76
N PHE A 209 -0.20 -15.12 9.58
CA PHE A 209 -0.72 -16.47 9.27
C PHE A 209 -2.25 -16.46 9.11
N THR A 210 -2.96 -15.66 9.89
CA THR A 210 -4.42 -15.49 9.71
C THR A 210 -4.73 -14.78 8.39
N MET A 211 -3.97 -13.74 8.03
CA MET A 211 -4.15 -13.02 6.77
C MET A 211 -3.84 -13.91 5.56
N GLU A 212 -2.81 -14.74 5.64
CA GLU A 212 -2.43 -15.73 4.62
C GLU A 212 -3.56 -16.72 4.34
N ALA A 213 -4.12 -17.30 5.40
CA ALA A 213 -5.23 -18.27 5.26
C ALA A 213 -6.47 -17.67 4.57
N ILE A 214 -6.70 -16.35 4.74
CA ILE A 214 -7.80 -15.63 4.11
C ILE A 214 -7.46 -15.31 2.64
N VAL A 215 -6.28 -14.72 2.38
CA VAL A 215 -5.96 -14.24 1.03
C VAL A 215 -5.71 -15.37 0.04
N VAL A 216 -5.15 -16.50 0.47
CA VAL A 216 -4.94 -17.65 -0.42
C VAL A 216 -6.27 -18.16 -0.98
N LYS A 217 -7.33 -18.24 -0.16
CA LYS A 217 -8.66 -18.61 -0.63
C LYS A 217 -9.22 -17.61 -1.64
N ALA A 218 -9.03 -16.32 -1.35
CA ALA A 218 -9.48 -15.25 -2.23
C ALA A 218 -8.75 -15.27 -3.58
N ILE A 219 -7.43 -15.48 -3.59
CA ILE A 219 -6.64 -15.60 -4.83
C ILE A 219 -7.09 -16.82 -5.64
N GLN A 220 -7.30 -17.98 -4.97
CA GLN A 220 -7.80 -19.18 -5.63
C GLN A 220 -9.20 -18.99 -6.22
N GLU A 221 -10.05 -18.18 -5.60
CA GLU A 221 -11.37 -17.82 -6.12
C GLU A 221 -11.25 -16.89 -7.34
N ALA A 222 -10.41 -15.86 -7.25
CA ALA A 222 -10.24 -14.85 -8.29
C ALA A 222 -9.60 -15.40 -9.58
N LEU A 223 -8.82 -16.49 -9.49
CA LEU A 223 -8.07 -17.08 -10.62
C LEU A 223 -8.73 -18.36 -11.18
N LYS A 224 -9.98 -18.66 -10.81
CA LYS A 224 -10.77 -19.75 -11.43
C LYS A 224 -11.26 -19.35 -12.81
#